data_762508a76c126bde6f0773c49a21b7fc
#
_entry.id   762508a76c126bde6f0773c49a21b7fc
#
_cell.length_a   1.000
_cell.length_b   1.000
_cell.length_c   1.000
_cell.angle_alpha   90.00
_cell.angle_beta   90.00
_cell.angle_gamma   90.00
#
_symmetry.space_group_name_H-M   'P 1'
#
loop_
_entity.id
_entity.type
_entity.pdbx_description
1 polymer ?
#
loop_
_entity_poly.entity_id
_entity_poly.type
_entity_poly.pdbx_seq_one_letter_code
_entity_poly.pdbx_strand_id
1 'polypeptide(L)'
;STMWQKIAAVLSKKNTVLMLDLPGFGQSGVLDKTLTMEAMATIVCEVLAFENFKSATLLGHSMGGYVALAFGELFPKKLDKLILLNSSPTPDSRSRKENRDRALTIIDKNKDAFITMAIGNLFNAEEKSKHTLAIKGLKNEALHISANGVAAAIKAMRDRKDRCTLLKNVPCEKHVIAGTHDLIMPHQDIVAVSKQTNTTLHSIECGHMSWLTNGPEVIALLQSII
;
A
#
# COMPACT_ATOMS: atom_id res chain seq x y z
N SER A 1 -2.12 10.91 1.77
CA SER A 1 -1.64 11.50 0.50
C SER A 1 -0.24 12.09 0.60
N THR A 2 0.17 12.61 1.76
CA THR A 2 1.48 13.28 1.97
C THR A 2 2.69 12.43 1.54
N MET A 3 2.66 11.13 1.78
CA MET A 3 3.73 10.20 1.38
C MET A 3 4.03 10.23 -0.12
N TRP A 4 3.08 10.59 -0.96
CA TRP A 4 3.21 10.58 -2.42
C TRP A 4 3.70 11.89 -3.03
N GLN A 5 3.82 12.98 -2.25
CA GLN A 5 4.08 14.32 -2.78
C GLN A 5 5.30 14.41 -3.70
N LYS A 6 6.44 13.78 -3.32
CA LYS A 6 7.67 13.78 -4.13
C LYS A 6 7.49 13.03 -5.45
N ILE A 7 6.83 11.89 -5.41
CA ILE A 7 6.54 11.06 -6.59
C ILE A 7 5.54 11.80 -7.49
N ALA A 8 4.45 12.30 -6.91
CA ALA A 8 3.43 13.05 -7.63
C ALA A 8 3.99 14.30 -8.32
N ALA A 9 4.87 15.06 -7.65
CA ALA A 9 5.50 16.25 -8.24
C ALA A 9 6.31 15.95 -9.51
N VAL A 10 6.84 14.74 -9.65
CA VAL A 10 7.56 14.32 -10.86
C VAL A 10 6.60 13.75 -11.89
N LEU A 11 5.70 12.86 -11.52
CA LEU A 11 4.78 12.21 -12.45
C LEU A 11 3.75 13.18 -13.03
N SER A 12 3.33 14.19 -12.27
CA SER A 12 2.37 15.21 -12.72
C SER A 12 2.87 16.11 -13.86
N LYS A 13 4.15 16.05 -14.18
CA LYS A 13 4.69 16.76 -15.36
C LYS A 13 4.18 16.20 -16.69
N LYS A 14 3.73 14.95 -16.72
CA LYS A 14 3.26 14.28 -17.94
C LYS A 14 1.89 13.60 -17.76
N ASN A 15 1.40 13.47 -16.52
CA ASN A 15 0.19 12.74 -16.20
C ASN A 15 -0.71 13.55 -15.26
N THR A 16 -2.01 13.32 -15.28
CA THR A 16 -2.87 13.74 -14.18
C THR A 16 -2.70 12.76 -13.02
N VAL A 17 -2.36 13.25 -11.83
CA VAL A 17 -2.09 12.43 -10.65
C VAL A 17 -3.12 12.73 -9.57
N LEU A 18 -3.87 11.70 -9.15
CA LEU A 18 -4.75 11.75 -7.99
C LEU A 18 -4.07 11.05 -6.79
N MET A 19 -4.00 11.76 -5.67
CA MET A 19 -3.49 11.23 -4.41
C MET A 19 -4.63 11.12 -3.41
N LEU A 20 -5.02 9.90 -3.06
CA LEU A 20 -6.15 9.67 -2.17
C LEU A 20 -5.70 9.37 -0.74
N ASP A 21 -6.38 9.95 0.23
CA ASP A 21 -6.40 9.47 1.59
C ASP A 21 -7.50 8.41 1.70
N LEU A 22 -7.13 7.17 1.95
CA LEU A 22 -8.10 6.09 2.13
C LEU A 22 -8.93 6.31 3.40
N PRO A 23 -10.16 5.77 3.50
CA PRO A 23 -11.00 5.93 4.68
C PRO A 23 -10.29 5.63 5.99
N GLY A 24 -10.39 6.55 6.94
CA GLY A 24 -9.72 6.49 8.24
C GLY A 24 -8.29 7.02 8.26
N PHE A 25 -7.77 7.52 7.14
CA PHE A 25 -6.42 8.09 7.02
C PHE A 25 -6.46 9.54 6.52
N GLY A 26 -5.43 10.30 6.89
CA GLY A 26 -5.26 11.69 6.48
C GLY A 26 -6.49 12.53 6.83
N GLN A 27 -7.09 13.17 5.84
CA GLN A 27 -8.30 13.99 5.98
C GLN A 27 -9.61 13.23 5.74
N SER A 28 -9.53 11.94 5.37
CA SER A 28 -10.71 11.11 5.11
C SER A 28 -11.32 10.57 6.40
N GLY A 29 -12.63 10.70 6.53
CA GLY A 29 -13.39 10.16 7.65
C GLY A 29 -13.32 8.62 7.74
N VAL A 30 -13.68 8.09 8.90
CA VAL A 30 -13.88 6.64 9.09
C VAL A 30 -15.26 6.29 8.56
N LEU A 31 -15.38 5.17 7.83
CA LEU A 31 -16.68 4.68 7.38
C LEU A 31 -17.48 4.11 8.57
N ASP A 32 -18.78 4.37 8.59
CA ASP A 32 -19.72 3.77 9.59
C ASP A 32 -19.88 2.25 9.39
N LYS A 33 -19.53 1.73 8.23
CA LYS A 33 -19.58 0.31 7.88
C LYS A 33 -18.24 -0.36 8.09
N THR A 34 -18.25 -1.70 8.18
CA THR A 34 -17.01 -2.48 8.22
C THR A 34 -16.12 -2.16 7.04
N LEU A 35 -14.91 -1.66 7.32
CA LEU A 35 -13.92 -1.34 6.30
C LEU A 35 -13.32 -2.64 5.75
N THR A 36 -13.35 -2.80 4.43
CA THR A 36 -12.71 -3.90 3.71
C THR A 36 -11.88 -3.35 2.56
N MET A 37 -11.02 -4.18 1.95
CA MET A 37 -10.27 -3.77 0.75
C MET A 37 -11.21 -3.44 -0.41
N GLU A 38 -12.32 -4.18 -0.52
CA GLU A 38 -13.36 -3.98 -1.52
C GLU A 38 -14.11 -2.65 -1.31
N ALA A 39 -14.46 -2.32 -0.06
CA ALA A 39 -15.10 -1.05 0.27
C ALA A 39 -14.19 0.14 -0.08
N MET A 40 -12.89 0.05 0.26
CA MET A 40 -11.92 1.08 -0.13
C MET A 40 -11.77 1.18 -1.66
N ALA A 41 -11.73 0.04 -2.37
CA ALA A 41 -11.67 0.03 -3.83
C ALA A 41 -12.90 0.66 -4.49
N THR A 42 -14.09 0.46 -3.92
CA THR A 42 -15.32 1.11 -4.38
C THR A 42 -15.22 2.63 -4.25
N ILE A 43 -14.71 3.13 -3.12
CA ILE A 43 -14.49 4.57 -2.94
C ILE A 43 -13.48 5.13 -3.96
N VAL A 44 -12.39 4.40 -4.22
CA VAL A 44 -11.45 4.80 -5.30
C VAL A 44 -12.18 4.92 -6.64
N CYS A 45 -13.08 3.98 -6.96
CA CYS A 45 -13.89 4.02 -8.18
C CYS A 45 -14.85 5.20 -8.21
N GLU A 46 -15.48 5.54 -7.08
CA GLU A 46 -16.37 6.68 -6.94
C GLU A 46 -15.62 8.01 -7.10
N VAL A 47 -14.41 8.13 -6.54
CA VAL A 47 -13.56 9.31 -6.73
C VAL A 47 -13.15 9.46 -8.20
N LEU A 48 -12.75 8.37 -8.88
CA LEU A 48 -12.47 8.43 -10.32
C LEU A 48 -13.68 8.91 -11.13
N ALA A 49 -14.88 8.45 -10.78
CA ALA A 49 -16.11 8.87 -11.44
C ALA A 49 -16.43 10.34 -11.16
N PHE A 50 -16.27 10.80 -9.92
CA PHE A 50 -16.47 12.20 -9.53
C PHE A 50 -15.52 13.15 -10.27
N GLU A 51 -14.27 12.75 -10.43
CA GLU A 51 -13.24 13.48 -11.19
C GLU A 51 -13.33 13.26 -12.71
N ASN A 52 -14.39 12.57 -13.20
CA ASN A 52 -14.67 12.28 -14.61
C ASN A 52 -13.59 11.43 -15.31
N PHE A 53 -12.85 10.59 -14.59
CA PHE A 53 -11.93 9.63 -15.19
C PHE A 53 -12.64 8.32 -15.53
N LYS A 54 -12.44 7.83 -16.75
CA LYS A 54 -13.00 6.55 -17.21
C LYS A 54 -12.22 5.36 -16.67
N SER A 55 -10.91 5.50 -16.59
CA SER A 55 -9.97 4.49 -16.14
C SER A 55 -8.72 5.14 -15.55
N ALA A 56 -7.87 4.37 -14.89
CA ALA A 56 -6.62 4.86 -14.31
C ALA A 56 -5.56 3.76 -14.18
N THR A 57 -4.30 4.18 -14.20
CA THR A 57 -3.20 3.40 -13.66
C THR A 57 -3.23 3.49 -12.14
N LEU A 58 -3.25 2.37 -11.44
CA LEU A 58 -3.23 2.34 -9.98
C LEU A 58 -1.84 1.96 -9.46
N LEU A 59 -1.28 2.85 -8.64
CA LEU A 59 -0.06 2.61 -7.87
C LEU A 59 -0.44 2.46 -6.39
N GLY A 60 -0.24 1.28 -5.82
CA GLY A 60 -0.55 1.00 -4.42
C GLY A 60 0.66 0.52 -3.63
N HIS A 61 1.02 1.23 -2.55
CA HIS A 61 2.05 0.80 -1.61
C HIS A 61 1.43 -0.01 -0.47
N SER A 62 2.02 -1.15 -0.15
CA SER A 62 1.61 -1.99 0.99
C SER A 62 0.10 -2.24 1.01
N MET A 63 -0.64 -1.76 2.01
CA MET A 63 -2.10 -1.84 2.08
C MET A 63 -2.79 -1.23 0.84
N GLY A 64 -2.26 -0.12 0.29
CA GLY A 64 -2.78 0.47 -0.95
C GLY A 64 -2.72 -0.49 -2.14
N GLY A 65 -1.73 -1.39 -2.18
CA GLY A 65 -1.66 -2.45 -3.18
C GLY A 65 -2.78 -3.49 -3.03
N TYR A 66 -3.19 -3.81 -1.79
CA TYR A 66 -4.35 -4.69 -1.56
C TYR A 66 -5.65 -4.05 -2.05
N VAL A 67 -5.78 -2.73 -1.87
CA VAL A 67 -6.93 -1.95 -2.39
C VAL A 67 -6.90 -1.92 -3.92
N ALA A 68 -5.74 -1.70 -4.53
CA ALA A 68 -5.59 -1.71 -5.99
C ALA A 68 -5.92 -3.07 -6.61
N LEU A 69 -5.55 -4.17 -5.94
CA LEU A 69 -5.95 -5.53 -6.33
C LEU A 69 -7.47 -5.75 -6.22
N ALA A 70 -8.09 -5.26 -5.13
CA ALA A 70 -9.55 -5.31 -4.98
C ALA A 70 -10.26 -4.48 -6.05
N PHE A 71 -9.69 -3.34 -6.43
CA PHE A 71 -10.19 -2.53 -7.54
C PHE A 71 -10.13 -3.28 -8.87
N GLY A 72 -9.02 -3.95 -9.17
CA GLY A 72 -8.88 -4.77 -10.37
C GLY A 72 -9.88 -5.93 -10.44
N GLU A 73 -10.27 -6.50 -9.26
CA GLU A 73 -11.31 -7.51 -9.16
C GLU A 73 -12.70 -6.96 -9.46
N LEU A 74 -13.04 -5.81 -8.89
CA LEU A 74 -14.39 -5.22 -8.97
C LEU A 74 -14.60 -4.43 -10.26
N PHE A 75 -13.57 -3.74 -10.75
CA PHE A 75 -13.66 -2.77 -11.84
C PHE A 75 -12.57 -2.99 -12.92
N PRO A 76 -12.41 -4.20 -13.48
CA PRO A 76 -11.31 -4.51 -14.39
C PRO A 76 -11.27 -3.62 -15.64
N LYS A 77 -12.43 -3.13 -16.12
CA LYS A 77 -12.53 -2.23 -17.26
C LYS A 77 -12.08 -0.78 -16.98
N LYS A 78 -11.88 -0.44 -15.71
CA LYS A 78 -11.42 0.89 -15.27
C LYS A 78 -9.95 0.89 -14.83
N LEU A 79 -9.25 -0.24 -14.97
CA LEU A 79 -7.86 -0.40 -14.61
C LEU A 79 -7.00 -0.47 -15.86
N ASP A 80 -6.22 0.57 -16.13
CA ASP A 80 -5.33 0.64 -17.30
C ASP A 80 -4.01 -0.10 -17.03
N LYS A 81 -3.46 0.07 -15.81
CA LYS A 81 -2.22 -0.59 -15.36
C LYS A 81 -2.25 -0.77 -13.85
N LEU A 82 -1.64 -1.85 -13.35
CA LEU A 82 -1.53 -2.14 -11.93
C LEU A 82 -0.08 -2.16 -11.48
N ILE A 83 0.26 -1.31 -10.51
CA ILE A 83 1.61 -1.23 -9.93
C ILE A 83 1.53 -1.47 -8.43
N LEU A 84 2.13 -2.56 -7.97
CA LEU A 84 2.23 -2.92 -6.56
C LEU A 84 3.61 -2.53 -6.04
N LEU A 85 3.66 -1.54 -5.15
CA LEU A 85 4.90 -1.11 -4.51
C LEU A 85 4.98 -1.71 -3.10
N ASN A 86 5.97 -2.57 -2.86
CA ASN A 86 6.14 -3.30 -1.58
C ASN A 86 4.81 -3.93 -1.10
N SER A 87 4.13 -4.65 -1.99
CA SER A 87 2.83 -5.26 -1.74
C SER A 87 2.72 -6.64 -2.41
N SER A 88 1.67 -7.40 -2.06
CA SER A 88 1.48 -8.79 -2.50
C SER A 88 0.00 -9.11 -2.72
N PRO A 89 -0.36 -9.99 -3.66
CA PRO A 89 -1.73 -10.49 -3.83
C PRO A 89 -2.14 -11.53 -2.78
N THR A 90 -1.18 -12.05 -1.98
CA THR A 90 -1.44 -13.13 -1.02
C THR A 90 -2.20 -12.64 0.21
N PRO A 91 -3.05 -13.49 0.82
CA PRO A 91 -3.71 -13.19 2.09
C PRO A 91 -2.70 -13.23 3.25
N ASP A 92 -3.10 -12.76 4.43
CA ASP A 92 -2.31 -13.00 5.63
C ASP A 92 -2.29 -14.49 5.99
N SER A 93 -1.11 -15.01 6.31
CA SER A 93 -0.94 -16.34 6.91
C SER A 93 -1.63 -16.39 8.29
N ARG A 94 -1.87 -17.59 8.81
CA ARG A 94 -2.44 -17.76 10.17
C ARG A 94 -1.66 -16.98 11.22
N SER A 95 -0.35 -17.08 11.23
CA SER A 95 0.49 -16.35 12.19
C SER A 95 0.40 -14.82 12.03
N ARG A 96 0.27 -14.32 10.79
CA ARG A 96 0.06 -12.88 10.55
C ARG A 96 -1.31 -12.42 11.02
N LYS A 97 -2.36 -13.22 10.84
CA LYS A 97 -3.70 -12.92 11.37
C LYS A 97 -3.68 -12.84 12.90
N GLU A 98 -3.05 -13.80 13.58
CA GLU A 98 -2.86 -13.78 15.03
C GLU A 98 -2.08 -12.55 15.50
N ASN A 99 -1.07 -12.10 14.74
CA ASN A 99 -0.35 -10.86 15.02
C ASN A 99 -1.24 -9.62 14.85
N ARG A 100 -2.15 -9.62 13.87
CA ARG A 100 -3.15 -8.56 13.70
C ARG A 100 -4.13 -8.51 14.87
N ASP A 101 -4.57 -9.66 15.36
CA ASP A 101 -5.47 -9.73 16.53
C ASP A 101 -4.79 -9.21 17.80
N ARG A 102 -3.51 -9.56 18.02
CA ARG A 102 -2.72 -8.95 19.10
C ARG A 102 -2.55 -7.43 18.92
N ALA A 103 -2.34 -6.96 17.70
CA ALA A 103 -2.25 -5.53 17.42
C ALA A 103 -3.55 -4.80 17.79
N LEU A 104 -4.72 -5.35 17.48
CA LEU A 104 -6.01 -4.76 17.87
C LEU A 104 -6.14 -4.60 19.39
N THR A 105 -5.72 -5.60 20.17
CA THR A 105 -5.71 -5.52 21.64
C THR A 105 -4.76 -4.43 22.17
N ILE A 106 -3.61 -4.20 21.50
CA ILE A 106 -2.66 -3.15 21.88
C ILE A 106 -3.23 -1.77 21.54
N ILE A 107 -3.83 -1.62 20.36
CA ILE A 107 -4.43 -0.34 19.91
C ILE A 107 -5.51 0.12 20.87
N ASP A 108 -6.36 -0.80 21.33
CA ASP A 108 -7.42 -0.52 22.28
C ASP A 108 -6.87 0.05 23.61
N LYS A 109 -5.71 -0.44 24.05
CA LYS A 109 -5.04 0.00 25.28
C LYS A 109 -4.18 1.23 25.10
N ASN A 110 -3.39 1.30 24.03
CA ASN A 110 -2.43 2.38 23.76
C ASN A 110 -2.11 2.47 22.27
N LYS A 111 -2.94 3.18 21.54
CA LYS A 111 -2.78 3.44 20.09
C LYS A 111 -1.40 4.04 19.76
N ASP A 112 -0.96 5.00 20.52
CA ASP A 112 0.25 5.77 20.21
C ASP A 112 1.52 4.92 20.36
N ALA A 113 1.59 4.08 21.39
CA ALA A 113 2.67 3.11 21.54
C ALA A 113 2.66 2.11 20.37
N PHE A 114 1.47 1.61 19.99
CA PHE A 114 1.34 0.72 18.85
C PHE A 114 1.84 1.36 17.55
N ILE A 115 1.38 2.57 17.22
CA ILE A 115 1.78 3.29 16.00
C ILE A 115 3.29 3.52 15.97
N THR A 116 3.86 3.98 17.09
CA THR A 116 5.30 4.25 17.21
C THR A 116 6.14 2.99 16.94
N MET A 117 5.72 1.85 17.51
CA MET A 117 6.35 0.54 17.28
C MET A 117 6.14 0.06 15.85
N ALA A 118 4.90 0.09 15.36
CA ALA A 118 4.54 -0.41 14.03
C ALA A 118 5.32 0.29 12.92
N ILE A 119 5.36 1.64 12.94
CA ILE A 119 6.17 2.41 11.98
C ILE A 119 7.66 2.08 12.10
N GLY A 120 8.17 1.96 13.32
CA GLY A 120 9.57 1.56 13.52
C GLY A 120 9.91 0.22 12.90
N ASN A 121 8.98 -0.72 12.87
CA ASN A 121 9.16 -2.06 12.30
C ASN A 121 9.10 -2.11 10.77
N LEU A 122 8.71 -1.02 10.10
CA LEU A 122 8.74 -0.91 8.63
C LEU A 122 10.15 -0.67 8.08
N PHE A 123 11.12 -0.38 8.94
CA PHE A 123 12.49 -0.04 8.56
C PHE A 123 13.48 -1.05 9.15
N ASN A 124 14.48 -1.43 8.38
CA ASN A 124 15.62 -2.19 8.88
C ASN A 124 16.58 -1.31 9.72
N ALA A 125 17.61 -1.88 10.31
CA ALA A 125 18.53 -1.17 11.21
C ALA A 125 19.30 -0.04 10.50
N GLU A 126 19.74 -0.27 9.28
CA GLU A 126 20.47 0.69 8.47
C GLU A 126 19.58 1.88 8.07
N GLU A 127 18.36 1.60 7.60
CA GLU A 127 17.37 2.62 7.25
C GLU A 127 16.98 3.48 8.46
N LYS A 128 16.83 2.88 9.65
CA LYS A 128 16.57 3.61 10.90
C LYS A 128 17.66 4.63 11.21
N SER A 129 18.93 4.25 11.00
CA SER A 129 20.06 5.13 11.22
C SER A 129 20.09 6.27 10.20
N LYS A 130 19.92 5.95 8.91
CA LYS A 130 20.04 6.91 7.81
C LYS A 130 18.86 7.90 7.71
N HIS A 131 17.64 7.46 8.10
CA HIS A 131 16.40 8.20 7.88
C HIS A 131 15.68 8.65 9.15
N THR A 132 16.42 8.83 10.25
CA THR A 132 15.87 9.14 11.59
C THR A 132 14.85 10.27 11.60
N LEU A 133 15.14 11.40 10.94
CA LEU A 133 14.24 12.56 10.89
C LEU A 133 12.96 12.27 10.09
N ALA A 134 13.07 11.59 8.96
CA ALA A 134 11.92 11.22 8.13
C ALA A 134 11.01 10.22 8.87
N ILE A 135 11.59 9.25 9.57
CA ILE A 135 10.85 8.28 10.40
C ILE A 135 10.14 8.97 11.55
N LYS A 136 10.80 9.95 12.18
CA LYS A 136 10.15 10.77 13.23
C LYS A 136 8.96 11.55 12.66
N GLY A 137 9.10 12.14 11.48
CA GLY A 137 8.00 12.83 10.79
C GLY A 137 6.81 11.90 10.51
N LEU A 138 7.06 10.70 9.96
CA LEU A 138 6.03 9.69 9.73
C LEU A 138 5.31 9.27 11.01
N LYS A 139 6.05 9.05 12.11
CA LYS A 139 5.45 8.73 13.40
C LYS A 139 4.53 9.84 13.87
N ASN A 140 5.00 11.09 13.83
CA ASN A 140 4.20 12.24 14.25
C ASN A 140 2.93 12.37 13.40
N GLU A 141 3.01 12.20 12.08
CA GLU A 141 1.85 12.24 11.18
C GLU A 141 0.85 11.11 11.50
N ALA A 142 1.34 9.89 11.69
CA ALA A 142 0.51 8.73 11.98
C ALA A 142 -0.18 8.79 13.36
N LEU A 143 0.38 9.48 14.34
CA LEU A 143 -0.24 9.68 15.66
C LEU A 143 -1.58 10.44 15.60
N HIS A 144 -1.82 11.22 14.52
CA HIS A 144 -3.09 11.92 14.30
C HIS A 144 -4.21 10.98 13.76
N ILE A 145 -3.88 9.77 13.32
CA ILE A 145 -4.88 8.80 12.87
C ILE A 145 -5.67 8.30 14.07
N SER A 146 -7.00 8.23 13.94
CA SER A 146 -7.87 7.75 15.02
C SER A 146 -7.62 6.27 15.32
N ALA A 147 -7.84 5.84 16.57
CA ALA A 147 -7.75 4.44 16.97
C ALA A 147 -8.70 3.57 16.12
N ASN A 148 -9.91 4.06 15.85
CA ASN A 148 -10.89 3.37 15.01
C ASN A 148 -10.39 3.21 13.58
N GLY A 149 -9.76 4.22 12.98
CA GLY A 149 -9.19 4.15 11.64
C GLY A 149 -8.07 3.11 11.56
N VAL A 150 -7.13 3.12 12.51
CA VAL A 150 -6.04 2.13 12.58
C VAL A 150 -6.61 0.71 12.77
N ALA A 151 -7.54 0.52 13.70
CA ALA A 151 -8.14 -0.78 13.99
C ALA A 151 -8.93 -1.32 12.78
N ALA A 152 -9.70 -0.46 12.10
CA ALA A 152 -10.44 -0.83 10.90
C ALA A 152 -9.51 -1.29 9.77
N ALA A 153 -8.42 -0.57 9.53
CA ALA A 153 -7.42 -0.94 8.54
C ALA A 153 -6.73 -2.28 8.86
N ILE A 154 -6.39 -2.52 10.14
CA ILE A 154 -5.80 -3.79 10.56
C ILE A 154 -6.76 -4.95 10.35
N LYS A 155 -8.04 -4.80 10.68
CA LYS A 155 -9.08 -5.80 10.40
C LYS A 155 -9.20 -6.06 8.89
N ALA A 156 -9.29 -5.00 8.10
CA ALA A 156 -9.37 -5.11 6.63
C ALA A 156 -8.17 -5.86 6.03
N MET A 157 -6.95 -5.58 6.52
CA MET A 157 -5.75 -6.31 6.09
C MET A 157 -5.76 -7.77 6.54
N ARG A 158 -6.20 -8.07 7.77
CA ARG A 158 -6.31 -9.43 8.31
C ARG A 158 -7.24 -10.31 7.48
N ASP A 159 -8.37 -9.74 7.07
CA ASP A 159 -9.48 -10.48 6.46
C ASP A 159 -9.44 -10.43 4.91
N ARG A 160 -8.41 -9.81 4.33
CA ARG A 160 -8.29 -9.73 2.88
C ARG A 160 -8.20 -11.11 2.22
N LYS A 161 -8.79 -11.20 1.04
CA LYS A 161 -8.80 -12.42 0.22
C LYS A 161 -7.45 -12.64 -0.48
N ASP A 162 -7.21 -13.89 -0.89
CA ASP A 162 -6.20 -14.22 -1.88
C ASP A 162 -6.62 -13.67 -3.25
N ARG A 163 -5.70 -12.94 -3.90
CA ARG A 163 -5.89 -12.36 -5.24
C ARG A 163 -4.80 -12.78 -6.24
N CYS A 164 -4.12 -13.90 -5.97
CA CYS A 164 -3.12 -14.43 -6.91
C CYS A 164 -3.75 -14.78 -8.27
N THR A 165 -4.91 -15.44 -8.27
CA THR A 165 -5.64 -15.78 -9.50
C THR A 165 -6.11 -14.52 -10.23
N LEU A 166 -6.56 -13.49 -9.50
CA LEU A 166 -6.88 -12.21 -10.10
C LEU A 166 -5.65 -11.60 -10.76
N LEU A 167 -4.55 -11.45 -10.03
CA LEU A 167 -3.32 -10.84 -10.54
C LEU A 167 -2.78 -11.57 -11.77
N LYS A 168 -2.93 -12.91 -11.82
CA LYS A 168 -2.59 -13.70 -13.00
C LYS A 168 -3.41 -13.32 -14.23
N ASN A 169 -4.72 -13.10 -14.07
CA ASN A 169 -5.70 -13.02 -15.16
C ASN A 169 -6.18 -11.58 -15.47
N VAL A 170 -5.84 -10.58 -14.65
CA VAL A 170 -6.24 -9.20 -14.92
C VAL A 170 -5.72 -8.77 -16.31
N PRO A 171 -6.58 -8.20 -17.18
CA PRO A 171 -6.24 -7.92 -18.56
C PRO A 171 -5.53 -6.57 -18.74
N CYS A 172 -4.61 -6.25 -17.87
CA CYS A 172 -3.80 -5.04 -17.97
C CYS A 172 -2.32 -5.34 -17.69
N GLU A 173 -1.47 -4.40 -18.05
CA GLU A 173 -0.06 -4.44 -17.68
C GLU A 173 0.07 -4.37 -16.15
N LYS A 174 0.94 -5.19 -15.59
CA LYS A 174 1.08 -5.36 -14.14
C LYS A 174 2.52 -5.47 -13.71
N HIS A 175 2.87 -4.66 -12.71
CA HIS A 175 4.22 -4.57 -12.16
C HIS A 175 4.19 -4.75 -10.65
N VAL A 176 5.22 -5.41 -10.13
CA VAL A 176 5.55 -5.42 -8.70
C VAL A 176 6.91 -4.79 -8.53
N ILE A 177 7.01 -3.80 -7.66
CA ILE A 177 8.26 -3.19 -7.23
C ILE A 177 8.51 -3.66 -5.80
N ALA A 178 9.59 -4.38 -5.56
CA ALA A 178 9.87 -5.02 -4.28
C ALA A 178 11.25 -4.66 -3.74
N GLY A 179 11.33 -4.34 -2.46
CA GLY A 179 12.58 -4.17 -1.74
C GLY A 179 13.24 -5.52 -1.45
N THR A 180 14.55 -5.65 -1.73
CA THR A 180 15.30 -6.89 -1.46
C THR A 180 15.50 -7.14 0.03
N HIS A 181 15.42 -6.10 0.87
CA HIS A 181 15.54 -6.14 2.32
C HIS A 181 14.23 -5.82 3.05
N ASP A 182 13.09 -6.03 2.37
CA ASP A 182 11.76 -5.80 2.95
C ASP A 182 11.46 -6.82 4.04
N LEU A 183 11.35 -6.35 5.29
CA LEU A 183 11.05 -7.19 6.46
C LEU A 183 9.57 -7.57 6.57
N ILE A 184 8.69 -6.86 5.85
CA ILE A 184 7.24 -7.06 5.87
C ILE A 184 6.79 -7.96 4.73
N MET A 185 7.39 -7.79 3.56
CA MET A 185 7.13 -8.56 2.34
C MET A 185 8.44 -9.24 1.91
N PRO A 186 8.76 -10.45 2.42
CA PRO A 186 10.00 -11.13 2.07
C PRO A 186 10.19 -11.23 0.56
N HIS A 187 11.32 -10.74 0.07
CA HIS A 187 11.59 -10.63 -1.36
C HIS A 187 11.41 -11.95 -2.12
N GLN A 188 11.87 -13.07 -1.52
CA GLN A 188 11.71 -14.41 -2.09
C GLN A 188 10.24 -14.79 -2.34
N ASP A 189 9.32 -14.37 -1.46
CA ASP A 189 7.89 -14.65 -1.61
C ASP A 189 7.31 -13.83 -2.76
N ILE A 190 7.78 -12.58 -2.91
CA ILE A 190 7.39 -11.70 -4.03
C ILE A 190 7.92 -12.25 -5.37
N VAL A 191 9.17 -12.73 -5.41
CA VAL A 191 9.73 -13.41 -6.59
C VAL A 191 8.88 -14.62 -6.99
N ALA A 192 8.52 -15.46 -6.02
CA ALA A 192 7.72 -16.66 -6.28
C ALA A 192 6.33 -16.30 -6.83
N VAL A 193 5.64 -15.37 -6.19
CA VAL A 193 4.28 -14.98 -6.60
C VAL A 193 4.29 -14.22 -7.93
N SER A 194 5.31 -13.41 -8.21
CA SER A 194 5.44 -12.71 -9.49
C SER A 194 5.59 -13.69 -10.67
N LYS A 195 6.40 -14.75 -10.48
CA LYS A 195 6.52 -15.85 -11.47
C LYS A 195 5.19 -16.57 -11.65
N GLN A 196 4.50 -16.93 -10.55
CA GLN A 196 3.22 -17.65 -10.59
C GLN A 196 2.12 -16.86 -11.31
N THR A 197 2.14 -15.54 -11.16
CA THR A 197 1.11 -14.64 -11.70
C THR A 197 1.48 -13.99 -13.03
N ASN A 198 2.66 -14.29 -13.57
CA ASN A 198 3.21 -13.68 -14.78
C ASN A 198 3.19 -12.14 -14.68
N THR A 199 3.73 -11.62 -13.57
CA THR A 199 3.79 -10.19 -13.26
C THR A 199 5.23 -9.72 -13.39
N THR A 200 5.47 -8.57 -14.04
CA THR A 200 6.81 -7.99 -14.17
C THR A 200 7.32 -7.56 -12.80
N LEU A 201 8.42 -8.14 -12.35
CA LEU A 201 9.06 -7.84 -11.08
C LEU A 201 10.24 -6.89 -11.29
N HIS A 202 10.28 -5.84 -10.48
CA HIS A 202 11.39 -4.91 -10.33
C HIS A 202 11.91 -4.99 -8.89
N SER A 203 13.18 -5.31 -8.71
CA SER A 203 13.81 -5.40 -7.40
C SER A 203 14.68 -4.18 -7.14
N ILE A 204 14.50 -3.55 -5.97
CA ILE A 204 15.27 -2.39 -5.51
C ILE A 204 15.97 -2.76 -4.20
N GLU A 205 17.20 -2.32 -4.02
CA GLU A 205 17.98 -2.60 -2.80
C GLU A 205 17.54 -1.69 -1.64
N CYS A 206 16.39 -2.00 -1.05
CA CYS A 206 15.78 -1.25 0.03
C CYS A 206 14.84 -2.12 0.87
N GLY A 207 14.31 -1.55 1.97
CA GLY A 207 13.27 -2.15 2.81
C GLY A 207 11.84 -1.89 2.33
N HIS A 208 10.90 -1.92 3.29
CA HIS A 208 9.47 -1.79 3.01
C HIS A 208 9.05 -0.38 2.57
N MET A 209 9.76 0.65 3.00
CA MET A 209 9.41 2.05 2.76
C MET A 209 10.23 2.65 1.61
N SER A 210 10.33 1.92 0.49
CA SER A 210 11.14 2.25 -0.68
C SER A 210 10.90 3.66 -1.24
N TRP A 211 9.67 4.14 -1.24
CA TRP A 211 9.32 5.50 -1.65
C TRP A 211 10.00 6.59 -0.81
N LEU A 212 10.39 6.27 0.43
CA LEU A 212 11.09 7.18 1.33
C LEU A 212 12.61 6.96 1.29
N THR A 213 13.05 5.70 1.36
CA THR A 213 14.47 5.35 1.50
C THR A 213 15.21 5.37 0.16
N ASN A 214 14.52 5.01 -0.92
CA ASN A 214 15.05 4.95 -2.29
C ASN A 214 14.19 5.72 -3.29
N GLY A 215 13.61 6.83 -2.85
CA GLY A 215 12.67 7.65 -3.65
C GLY A 215 13.14 7.97 -5.07
N PRO A 216 14.38 8.41 -5.32
CA PRO A 216 14.88 8.68 -6.68
C PRO A 216 14.81 7.46 -7.59
N GLU A 217 15.20 6.28 -7.12
CA GLU A 217 15.16 5.04 -7.90
C GLU A 217 13.72 4.59 -8.18
N VAL A 218 12.84 4.67 -7.18
CA VAL A 218 11.40 4.40 -7.34
C VAL A 218 10.79 5.35 -8.38
N ILE A 219 11.13 6.65 -8.34
CA ILE A 219 10.64 7.64 -9.30
C ILE A 219 11.12 7.33 -10.72
N ALA A 220 12.41 7.04 -10.89
CA ALA A 220 12.96 6.71 -12.20
C ALA A 220 12.30 5.48 -12.81
N LEU A 221 12.06 4.46 -11.99
CA LEU A 221 11.35 3.25 -12.41
C LEU A 221 9.89 3.55 -12.78
N LEU A 222 9.16 4.31 -11.95
CA LEU A 222 7.78 4.68 -12.25
C LEU A 222 7.67 5.50 -13.54
N GLN A 223 8.61 6.40 -13.83
CA GLN A 223 8.64 7.15 -15.09
C GLN A 223 8.86 6.25 -16.32
N SER A 224 9.49 5.09 -16.16
CA SER A 224 9.66 4.12 -17.25
C SER A 224 8.46 3.20 -17.44
N ILE A 225 7.62 3.07 -16.41
CA ILE A 225 6.42 2.21 -16.42
C ILE A 225 5.16 2.99 -16.82
N ILE A 226 5.03 4.23 -16.38
CA ILE A 226 3.86 5.10 -16.58
C ILE A 226 4.10 6.04 -17.76
#